data_03163f3f72a9560d5d7c84af9871a7a1
#
_entry.id   03163f3f72a9560d5d7c84af9871a7a1
#
_cell.length_a   1.000
_cell.length_b   1.000
_cell.length_c   1.000
_cell.angle_alpha   90.00
_cell.angle_beta   90.00
_cell.angle_gamma   90.00
#
_symmetry.space_group_name_H-M   'P 1'
#
loop_
_entity.id
_entity.type
_entity.pdbx_description
1 polymer ?
#
loop_
_entity_poly.entity_id
_entity_poly.type
_entity_poly.pdbx_seq_one_letter_code
_entity_poly.pdbx_strand_id
1 'polypeptide(L)'
;MTVRPDVRYPGPTWLTRARWLLNAGPSDYMLAMSVASASLPVVGKHLEPLGVVTAMGVWGYRHLPDFLAATAKSLLNPEDAELKECERNSTSAITEAALRGVVNANDLTGDWPEPESVPPLWKLREHRRNVYRTSVQYGPRSSQLLDVWRPRELPAEPAPVMIFVPGGAWVHGSRILQGYALMSHLAEMGWVCLSIDYRVAPHHRWPAHLTDVKTAIAWARANVDKFGGDRGFVTVAGTSAGGHLAALAGLTINDPELQSELPEGSDTSVDAVVGIYGRYDWEDRSTVERARFMDFLERIVVGRKQDTHPEVFRAASPIARVHRDAPPFLVIHGTGDSVIPVAQARSFVERLRAVSRSVVSYIELPGAGHAFDMTDGARTGSTAKGIGLFLNQIHRNRTLVGAKEVI
;
A
#
# COMPACT_ATOMS: atom_id res chain seq x y z
N MET A 1 32.28 -18.38 21.35
CA MET A 1 31.60 -19.05 20.25
C MET A 1 30.49 -19.91 20.82
N THR A 2 29.31 -19.40 20.99
CA THR A 2 28.12 -20.14 21.43
C THR A 2 27.14 -20.16 20.26
N VAL A 3 27.05 -21.32 19.62
CA VAL A 3 26.09 -21.61 18.55
C VAL A 3 24.70 -21.57 19.17
N ARG A 4 23.86 -20.63 18.72
CA ARG A 4 22.43 -20.61 19.06
C ARG A 4 21.76 -21.80 18.37
N PRO A 5 20.94 -22.60 19.07
CA PRO A 5 20.24 -23.70 18.45
C PRO A 5 19.24 -23.19 17.44
N ASP A 6 19.26 -23.77 16.25
CA ASP A 6 18.34 -23.57 15.14
C ASP A 6 16.91 -24.01 15.59
N VAL A 7 16.10 -23.07 16.02
CA VAL A 7 14.71 -23.34 16.44
C VAL A 7 13.87 -23.57 15.20
N ARG A 8 13.87 -24.79 14.70
CA ARG A 8 12.90 -25.25 13.69
C ARG A 8 11.53 -25.31 14.36
N TYR A 9 10.68 -24.33 14.09
CA TYR A 9 9.29 -24.37 14.51
C TYR A 9 8.57 -25.52 13.79
N PRO A 10 7.89 -26.44 14.50
CA PRO A 10 7.07 -27.46 13.86
C PRO A 10 5.97 -26.73 13.06
N GLY A 11 5.93 -26.97 11.77
CA GLY A 11 4.81 -26.50 10.92
C GLY A 11 3.47 -27.01 11.47
N PRO A 12 2.35 -26.38 11.12
CA PRO A 12 1.04 -26.80 11.62
C PRO A 12 0.83 -28.29 11.35
N THR A 13 0.48 -29.04 12.40
CA THR A 13 0.23 -30.47 12.29
C THR A 13 -0.91 -30.72 11.31
N TRP A 14 -0.98 -31.89 10.68
CA TRP A 14 -2.05 -32.27 9.77
C TRP A 14 -3.46 -32.12 10.41
N LEU A 15 -3.56 -32.29 11.75
CA LEU A 15 -4.78 -32.07 12.53
C LEU A 15 -5.22 -30.58 12.54
N THR A 16 -4.28 -29.65 12.64
CA THR A 16 -4.60 -28.22 12.55
C THR A 16 -4.99 -27.82 11.14
N ARG A 17 -4.39 -28.45 10.13
CA ARG A 17 -4.79 -28.26 8.72
C ARG A 17 -6.18 -28.86 8.43
N ALA A 18 -6.47 -30.06 8.95
CA ALA A 18 -7.78 -30.68 8.81
C ALA A 18 -8.89 -29.90 9.53
N ARG A 19 -8.62 -29.36 10.71
CA ARG A 19 -9.55 -28.54 11.47
C ARG A 19 -9.84 -27.19 10.77
N TRP A 20 -8.84 -26.62 10.10
CA TRP A 20 -9.02 -25.42 9.28
C TRP A 20 -9.90 -25.72 8.07
N LEU A 21 -9.65 -26.83 7.37
CA LEU A 21 -10.45 -27.28 6.21
C LEU A 21 -11.93 -27.48 6.59
N LEU A 22 -12.21 -28.04 7.76
CA LEU A 22 -13.59 -28.30 8.23
C LEU A 22 -14.33 -27.02 8.62
N ASN A 23 -13.64 -25.94 8.99
CA ASN A 23 -14.23 -24.67 9.41
C ASN A 23 -14.11 -23.56 8.36
N ALA A 24 -13.50 -23.85 7.20
CA ALA A 24 -13.30 -22.87 6.13
C ALA A 24 -14.61 -22.71 5.33
N GLY A 25 -15.01 -21.47 5.08
CA GLY A 25 -16.10 -21.16 4.17
C GLY A 25 -15.67 -21.27 2.69
N PRO A 26 -16.63 -21.29 1.73
CA PRO A 26 -16.31 -21.35 0.31
C PRO A 26 -15.29 -20.30 -0.15
N SER A 27 -15.35 -19.09 0.42
CA SER A 27 -14.40 -18.00 0.15
C SER A 27 -12.98 -18.31 0.62
N ASP A 28 -12.83 -19.08 1.71
CA ASP A 28 -11.52 -19.46 2.24
C ASP A 28 -10.86 -20.52 1.36
N TYR A 29 -11.67 -21.44 0.81
CA TYR A 29 -11.21 -22.42 -0.19
C TYR A 29 -10.76 -21.74 -1.49
N MET A 30 -11.52 -20.77 -1.99
CA MET A 30 -11.15 -20.03 -3.20
C MET A 30 -9.87 -19.21 -2.98
N LEU A 31 -9.72 -18.57 -1.82
CA LEU A 31 -8.49 -17.88 -1.44
C LEU A 31 -7.31 -18.84 -1.34
N ALA A 32 -7.51 -20.00 -0.70
CA ALA A 32 -6.48 -21.03 -0.60
C ALA A 32 -6.10 -21.60 -1.96
N MET A 33 -7.06 -21.79 -2.87
CA MET A 33 -6.80 -22.22 -4.25
C MET A 33 -6.05 -21.16 -5.07
N SER A 34 -6.37 -19.87 -4.91
CA SER A 34 -5.64 -18.79 -5.58
C SER A 34 -4.18 -18.71 -5.11
N VAL A 35 -3.94 -18.87 -3.80
CA VAL A 35 -2.60 -18.94 -3.22
C VAL A 35 -1.86 -20.20 -3.69
N ALA A 36 -2.54 -21.35 -3.73
CA ALA A 36 -1.96 -22.61 -4.19
C ALA A 36 -1.58 -22.56 -5.67
N SER A 37 -2.41 -21.95 -6.53
CA SER A 37 -2.11 -21.80 -7.96
C SER A 37 -0.90 -20.88 -8.21
N ALA A 38 -0.75 -19.80 -7.45
CA ALA A 38 0.41 -18.91 -7.51
C ALA A 38 1.71 -19.57 -7.01
N SER A 39 1.59 -20.62 -6.18
CA SER A 39 2.71 -21.31 -5.53
C SER A 39 3.27 -22.49 -6.34
N LEU A 40 2.70 -22.81 -7.50
CA LEU A 40 3.17 -23.94 -8.32
C LEU A 40 4.53 -23.62 -8.94
N PRO A 41 5.54 -24.50 -8.80
CA PRO A 41 6.84 -24.33 -9.44
C PRO A 41 6.67 -24.23 -10.98
N VAL A 42 7.38 -23.30 -11.61
CA VAL A 42 7.40 -23.08 -13.07
C VAL A 42 6.11 -22.49 -13.65
N VAL A 43 4.93 -22.94 -13.22
CA VAL A 43 3.62 -22.52 -13.75
C VAL A 43 3.03 -21.35 -12.93
N GLY A 44 3.42 -21.18 -11.67
CA GLY A 44 2.88 -20.18 -10.74
C GLY A 44 3.00 -18.76 -11.28
N LYS A 45 4.12 -18.41 -11.92
CA LYS A 45 4.32 -17.08 -12.54
C LYS A 45 3.31 -16.76 -13.66
N HIS A 46 2.84 -17.79 -14.37
CA HIS A 46 1.84 -17.65 -15.43
C HIS A 46 0.40 -17.67 -14.89
N LEU A 47 0.21 -18.26 -13.70
CA LEU A 47 -1.09 -18.33 -13.01
C LEU A 47 -1.32 -17.18 -12.03
N GLU A 48 -0.29 -16.36 -11.76
CA GLU A 48 -0.37 -15.20 -10.86
C GLU A 48 -1.48 -14.21 -11.26
N PRO A 49 -1.69 -13.85 -12.54
CA PRO A 49 -2.84 -13.04 -12.96
C PRO A 49 -4.18 -13.70 -12.67
N LEU A 50 -4.26 -15.02 -12.76
CA LEU A 50 -5.47 -15.80 -12.38
C LEU A 50 -5.70 -15.74 -10.87
N GLY A 51 -4.63 -15.79 -10.05
CA GLY A 51 -4.70 -15.60 -8.61
C GLY A 51 -5.27 -14.24 -8.22
N VAL A 52 -4.82 -13.17 -8.89
CA VAL A 52 -5.38 -11.81 -8.70
C VAL A 52 -6.85 -11.75 -9.07
N VAL A 53 -7.21 -12.26 -10.24
CA VAL A 53 -8.61 -12.29 -10.71
C VAL A 53 -9.47 -13.15 -9.77
N THR A 54 -8.94 -14.26 -9.26
CA THR A 54 -9.67 -15.13 -8.32
C THR A 54 -9.82 -14.44 -6.96
N ALA A 55 -8.78 -13.78 -6.43
CA ALA A 55 -8.87 -13.02 -5.19
C ALA A 55 -9.85 -11.84 -5.31
N MET A 56 -9.84 -11.13 -6.44
CA MET A 56 -10.84 -10.09 -6.75
C MET A 56 -12.24 -10.68 -6.94
N GLY A 57 -12.36 -11.87 -7.54
CA GLY A 57 -13.61 -12.60 -7.67
C GLY A 57 -14.19 -13.05 -6.33
N VAL A 58 -13.36 -13.53 -5.42
CA VAL A 58 -13.75 -13.92 -4.05
C VAL A 58 -14.19 -12.69 -3.26
N TRP A 59 -13.44 -11.60 -3.38
CA TRP A 59 -13.83 -10.33 -2.78
C TRP A 59 -15.15 -9.83 -3.36
N GLY A 60 -15.30 -9.82 -4.69
CA GLY A 60 -16.53 -9.47 -5.38
C GLY A 60 -17.72 -10.36 -4.98
N TYR A 61 -17.51 -11.68 -4.85
CA TYR A 61 -18.56 -12.61 -4.42
C TYR A 61 -19.00 -12.36 -2.97
N ARG A 62 -18.08 -12.09 -2.06
CA ARG A 62 -18.40 -11.75 -0.65
C ARG A 62 -19.19 -10.45 -0.52
N HIS A 63 -18.88 -9.46 -1.37
CA HIS A 63 -19.53 -8.15 -1.36
C HIS A 63 -20.63 -8.02 -2.42
N LEU A 64 -20.86 -9.05 -3.24
CA LEU A 64 -21.90 -9.07 -4.26
C LEU A 64 -23.31 -8.81 -3.68
N PRO A 65 -23.70 -9.39 -2.53
CA PRO A 65 -25.00 -9.08 -1.91
C PRO A 65 -25.10 -7.60 -1.52
N ASP A 66 -24.04 -7.03 -0.94
CA ASP A 66 -23.99 -5.62 -0.53
C ASP A 66 -23.95 -4.71 -1.75
N PHE A 67 -23.20 -5.08 -2.79
CA PHE A 67 -23.13 -4.38 -4.06
C PHE A 67 -24.49 -4.43 -4.79
N LEU A 68 -25.14 -5.58 -4.86
CA LEU A 68 -26.46 -5.72 -5.47
C LEU A 68 -27.52 -4.97 -4.67
N ALA A 69 -27.47 -5.02 -3.34
CA ALA A 69 -28.37 -4.25 -2.47
C ALA A 69 -28.15 -2.74 -2.61
N ALA A 70 -26.90 -2.29 -2.67
CA ALA A 70 -26.54 -0.89 -2.89
C ALA A 70 -26.95 -0.40 -4.29
N THR A 71 -26.77 -1.26 -5.32
CA THR A 71 -27.18 -0.97 -6.70
C THR A 71 -28.70 -0.92 -6.80
N ALA A 72 -29.40 -1.89 -6.22
CA ALA A 72 -30.87 -1.89 -6.19
C ALA A 72 -31.41 -0.68 -5.44
N LYS A 73 -30.81 -0.32 -4.30
CA LYS A 73 -31.17 0.87 -3.52
C LYS A 73 -30.93 2.16 -4.33
N SER A 74 -29.79 2.24 -5.05
CA SER A 74 -29.48 3.38 -5.92
C SER A 74 -30.41 3.51 -7.11
N LEU A 75 -30.86 2.37 -7.68
CA LEU A 75 -31.84 2.35 -8.76
C LEU A 75 -33.27 2.70 -8.28
N LEU A 76 -33.57 2.40 -7.02
CA LEU A 76 -34.87 2.64 -6.42
C LEU A 76 -34.99 4.02 -5.74
N ASN A 77 -33.87 4.69 -5.48
CA ASN A 77 -33.82 6.01 -4.89
C ASN A 77 -32.92 6.96 -5.67
N PRO A 78 -33.46 7.80 -6.56
CA PRO A 78 -32.69 8.75 -7.36
C PRO A 78 -31.87 9.74 -6.53
N GLU A 79 -32.36 10.19 -5.38
CA GLU A 79 -31.65 11.11 -4.48
C GLU A 79 -30.34 10.50 -3.94
N ASP A 80 -30.32 9.19 -3.64
CA ASP A 80 -29.08 8.48 -3.26
C ASP A 80 -28.06 8.39 -4.39
N ALA A 81 -28.54 8.35 -5.65
CA ALA A 81 -27.67 8.32 -6.84
C ALA A 81 -27.02 9.70 -7.08
N GLU A 82 -27.81 10.77 -7.01
CA GLU A 82 -27.32 12.15 -7.15
C GLU A 82 -26.35 12.52 -6.04
N LEU A 83 -26.62 12.11 -4.78
CA LEU A 83 -25.72 12.32 -3.66
C LEU A 83 -24.37 11.64 -3.89
N LYS A 84 -24.36 10.38 -4.33
CA LYS A 84 -23.12 9.64 -4.63
C LYS A 84 -22.35 10.28 -5.78
N GLU A 85 -23.01 10.78 -6.80
CA GLU A 85 -22.37 11.48 -7.89
C GLU A 85 -21.77 12.81 -7.42
N CYS A 86 -22.48 13.57 -6.60
CA CYS A 86 -21.97 14.77 -5.97
C CYS A 86 -20.74 14.47 -5.09
N GLU A 87 -20.77 13.42 -4.28
CA GLU A 87 -19.63 12.97 -3.47
C GLU A 87 -18.42 12.58 -4.33
N ARG A 88 -18.63 11.92 -5.47
CA ARG A 88 -17.55 11.57 -6.41
C ARG A 88 -16.94 12.81 -7.05
N ASN A 89 -17.78 13.73 -7.51
CA ASN A 89 -17.37 14.96 -8.17
C ASN A 89 -16.70 15.96 -7.19
N SER A 90 -16.96 15.84 -5.89
CA SER A 90 -16.30 16.67 -4.86
C SER A 90 -14.88 16.24 -4.48
N THR A 91 -14.36 15.15 -5.06
CA THR A 91 -13.05 14.58 -4.67
C THR A 91 -11.90 15.57 -4.85
N SER A 92 -11.89 16.37 -5.89
CA SER A 92 -10.88 17.42 -6.12
C SER A 92 -10.90 18.48 -5.02
N ALA A 93 -12.09 19.01 -4.70
CA ALA A 93 -12.26 20.03 -3.67
C ALA A 93 -11.87 19.50 -2.27
N ILE A 94 -12.22 18.25 -1.96
CA ILE A 94 -11.83 17.59 -0.69
C ILE A 94 -10.32 17.42 -0.62
N THR A 95 -9.70 16.95 -1.71
CA THR A 95 -8.25 16.76 -1.80
C THR A 95 -7.51 18.09 -1.66
N GLU A 96 -7.96 19.11 -2.37
CA GLU A 96 -7.44 20.48 -2.25
C GLU A 96 -7.53 20.99 -0.81
N ALA A 97 -8.70 20.87 -0.19
CA ALA A 97 -8.92 21.31 1.18
C ALA A 97 -7.99 20.60 2.18
N ALA A 98 -7.75 19.30 2.01
CA ALA A 98 -6.88 18.50 2.87
C ALA A 98 -5.39 18.86 2.72
N LEU A 99 -4.99 19.46 1.59
CA LEU A 99 -3.61 19.84 1.30
C LEU A 99 -3.33 21.33 1.55
N ARG A 100 -4.35 22.15 1.88
CA ARG A 100 -4.17 23.56 2.23
C ARG A 100 -3.23 23.71 3.44
N GLY A 101 -2.30 24.68 3.33
CA GLY A 101 -1.29 24.90 4.36
C GLY A 101 -0.10 23.93 4.33
N VAL A 102 -0.17 22.89 3.50
CA VAL A 102 0.94 21.95 3.27
C VAL A 102 1.53 22.16 1.89
N VAL A 103 0.71 22.23 0.87
CA VAL A 103 1.09 22.47 -0.53
C VAL A 103 0.96 23.96 -0.84
N ASN A 104 1.83 24.47 -1.71
CA ASN A 104 1.79 25.84 -2.15
C ASN A 104 0.44 26.16 -2.79
N ALA A 105 -0.16 27.30 -2.42
CA ALA A 105 -1.48 27.71 -2.89
C ALA A 105 -1.57 27.77 -4.43
N ASN A 106 -0.52 28.24 -5.10
CA ASN A 106 -0.50 28.32 -6.57
C ASN A 106 -0.56 26.94 -7.23
N ASP A 107 0.00 25.89 -6.62
CA ASP A 107 -0.07 24.53 -7.14
C ASP A 107 -1.46 23.90 -6.92
N LEU A 108 -2.18 24.33 -5.87
CA LEU A 108 -3.54 23.87 -5.58
C LEU A 108 -4.58 24.49 -6.50
N THR A 109 -4.34 25.71 -7.02
CA THR A 109 -5.27 26.42 -7.92
C THR A 109 -5.19 25.97 -9.38
N GLY A 110 -4.26 25.07 -9.72
CA GLY A 110 -4.15 24.51 -11.08
C GLY A 110 -5.34 23.60 -11.45
N ASP A 111 -5.47 23.30 -12.74
CA ASP A 111 -6.57 22.46 -13.27
C ASP A 111 -6.58 21.07 -12.63
N TRP A 112 -7.67 20.74 -11.95
CA TRP A 112 -7.90 19.40 -11.43
C TRP A 112 -8.43 18.48 -12.53
N PRO A 113 -8.04 17.18 -12.52
CA PRO A 113 -8.59 16.24 -13.49
C PRO A 113 -10.11 16.16 -13.40
N GLU A 114 -10.75 16.15 -14.56
CA GLU A 114 -12.19 15.91 -14.64
C GLU A 114 -12.54 14.50 -14.13
N PRO A 115 -13.67 14.36 -13.43
CA PRO A 115 -14.14 13.05 -12.99
C PRO A 115 -14.39 12.11 -14.18
N GLU A 116 -13.69 10.98 -14.21
CA GLU A 116 -13.85 10.00 -15.28
C GLU A 116 -14.87 8.92 -14.91
N SER A 117 -15.74 8.56 -15.83
CA SER A 117 -16.70 7.47 -15.64
C SER A 117 -16.07 6.08 -15.79
N VAL A 118 -14.95 5.98 -16.52
CA VAL A 118 -14.28 4.72 -16.82
C VAL A 118 -13.37 4.30 -15.66
N PRO A 119 -13.53 3.09 -15.11
CA PRO A 119 -12.63 2.57 -14.10
C PRO A 119 -11.17 2.52 -14.57
N PRO A 120 -10.19 2.93 -13.74
CA PRO A 120 -8.77 2.90 -14.11
C PRO A 120 -8.26 1.52 -14.54
N LEU A 121 -8.83 0.46 -13.98
CA LEU A 121 -8.50 -0.92 -14.35
C LEU A 121 -8.75 -1.20 -15.85
N TRP A 122 -9.64 -0.49 -16.50
CA TRP A 122 -9.91 -0.65 -17.93
C TRP A 122 -8.96 0.16 -18.81
N LYS A 123 -8.19 1.09 -18.20
CA LYS A 123 -7.17 1.92 -18.85
C LYS A 123 -5.74 1.38 -18.69
N LEU A 124 -5.57 0.13 -18.32
CA LEU A 124 -4.25 -0.47 -18.06
C LEU A 124 -3.24 -0.27 -19.17
N ARG A 125 -3.68 -0.39 -20.43
CA ARG A 125 -2.78 -0.19 -21.59
C ARG A 125 -2.29 1.26 -21.68
N GLU A 126 -3.13 2.21 -21.35
CA GLU A 126 -2.80 3.62 -21.34
C GLU A 126 -1.82 3.93 -20.21
N HIS A 127 -2.14 3.52 -19.00
CA HIS A 127 -1.26 3.73 -17.85
C HIS A 127 0.12 3.10 -18.04
N ARG A 128 0.21 1.93 -18.67
CA ARG A 128 1.48 1.22 -18.91
C ARG A 128 2.42 1.91 -19.90
N ARG A 129 2.04 3.00 -20.56
CA ARG A 129 2.91 3.72 -21.50
C ARG A 129 4.21 4.24 -20.86
N ASN A 130 4.19 4.46 -19.55
CA ASN A 130 5.33 4.95 -18.77
C ASN A 130 6.16 3.82 -18.14
N VAL A 131 5.85 2.56 -18.39
CA VAL A 131 6.69 1.43 -17.97
C VAL A 131 7.97 1.44 -18.78
N TYR A 132 9.10 1.68 -18.12
CA TYR A 132 10.42 1.73 -18.73
C TYR A 132 11.08 0.35 -18.75
N ARG A 133 11.03 -0.38 -17.64
CA ARG A 133 11.63 -1.70 -17.51
C ARG A 133 10.86 -2.57 -16.54
N THR A 134 10.73 -3.84 -16.88
CA THR A 134 10.02 -4.83 -16.04
C THR A 134 10.99 -5.84 -15.45
N SER A 135 10.59 -6.45 -14.33
CA SER A 135 11.26 -7.60 -13.71
C SER A 135 12.73 -7.34 -13.36
N VAL A 136 13.04 -6.15 -12.84
CA VAL A 136 14.34 -5.85 -12.24
C VAL A 136 14.43 -6.51 -10.88
N GLN A 137 15.45 -7.32 -10.64
CA GLN A 137 15.65 -7.97 -9.35
C GLN A 137 16.24 -6.97 -8.34
N TYR A 138 15.57 -6.80 -7.19
CA TYR A 138 15.99 -5.85 -6.14
C TYR A 138 16.59 -6.54 -4.89
N GLY A 139 16.53 -7.85 -4.81
CA GLY A 139 17.07 -8.59 -3.67
C GLY A 139 17.61 -9.97 -4.08
N PRO A 140 18.12 -10.76 -3.12
CA PRO A 140 18.77 -12.04 -3.42
C PRO A 140 17.82 -13.13 -3.90
N ARG A 141 16.50 -12.97 -3.71
CA ARG A 141 15.50 -13.98 -4.07
C ARG A 141 14.92 -13.71 -5.45
N SER A 142 14.67 -14.75 -6.24
CA SER A 142 14.13 -14.63 -7.61
C SER A 142 12.72 -14.03 -7.66
N SER A 143 11.98 -14.03 -6.53
CA SER A 143 10.66 -13.41 -6.39
C SER A 143 10.71 -11.93 -6.01
N GLN A 144 11.88 -11.40 -5.63
CA GLN A 144 12.06 -9.99 -5.29
C GLN A 144 12.28 -9.17 -6.57
N LEU A 145 11.19 -8.89 -7.27
CA LEU A 145 11.18 -8.20 -8.56
C LEU A 145 10.47 -6.86 -8.46
N LEU A 146 10.91 -5.89 -9.24
CA LEU A 146 10.25 -4.61 -9.41
C LEU A 146 10.12 -4.22 -10.88
N ASP A 147 9.13 -3.38 -11.17
CA ASP A 147 8.98 -2.70 -12.45
C ASP A 147 9.30 -1.22 -12.27
N VAL A 148 10.05 -0.65 -13.22
CA VAL A 148 10.45 0.75 -13.23
C VAL A 148 9.52 1.53 -14.16
N TRP A 149 8.92 2.59 -13.63
CA TRP A 149 8.07 3.53 -14.34
C TRP A 149 8.76 4.90 -14.36
N ARG A 150 8.85 5.52 -15.52
CA ARG A 150 9.44 6.85 -15.69
C ARG A 150 9.07 7.44 -17.04
N PRO A 151 9.22 8.75 -17.26
CA PRO A 151 9.12 9.33 -18.59
C PRO A 151 10.23 8.74 -19.51
N ARG A 152 10.00 8.77 -20.79
CA ARG A 152 11.02 8.33 -21.77
C ARG A 152 12.27 9.19 -21.71
N GLU A 153 12.08 10.49 -21.65
CA GLU A 153 13.12 11.50 -21.47
C GLU A 153 13.14 11.91 -20.00
N LEU A 154 14.31 11.76 -19.39
CA LEU A 154 14.52 12.17 -18.01
C LEU A 154 14.87 13.65 -17.96
N PRO A 155 14.52 14.36 -16.87
CA PRO A 155 15.06 15.67 -16.60
C PRO A 155 16.58 15.61 -16.45
N ALA A 156 17.25 16.75 -16.60
CA ALA A 156 18.70 16.84 -16.42
C ALA A 156 19.13 16.52 -14.98
N GLU A 157 18.30 16.90 -14.03
CA GLU A 157 18.51 16.61 -12.60
C GLU A 157 17.93 15.23 -12.23
N PRO A 158 18.54 14.53 -11.24
CA PRO A 158 18.02 13.26 -10.77
C PRO A 158 16.57 13.37 -10.32
N ALA A 159 15.72 12.45 -10.78
CA ALA A 159 14.29 12.46 -10.54
C ALA A 159 13.94 11.96 -9.12
N PRO A 160 12.97 12.54 -8.41
CA PRO A 160 12.49 12.00 -7.14
C PRO A 160 11.91 10.60 -7.33
N VAL A 161 12.01 9.77 -6.28
CA VAL A 161 11.70 8.34 -6.35
C VAL A 161 10.50 7.99 -5.47
N MET A 162 9.58 7.19 -6.00
CA MET A 162 8.48 6.61 -5.25
C MET A 162 8.46 5.08 -5.40
N ILE A 163 8.49 4.35 -4.27
CA ILE A 163 8.29 2.91 -4.23
C ILE A 163 6.81 2.64 -3.97
N PHE A 164 6.17 1.89 -4.85
CA PHE A 164 4.78 1.47 -4.71
C PHE A 164 4.70 0.04 -4.17
N VAL A 165 4.01 -0.13 -3.05
CA VAL A 165 3.77 -1.40 -2.37
C VAL A 165 2.31 -1.82 -2.62
N PRO A 166 2.07 -2.89 -3.39
CA PRO A 166 0.72 -3.32 -3.71
C PRO A 166 -0.01 -3.94 -2.51
N GLY A 167 -1.34 -3.87 -2.53
CA GLY A 167 -2.22 -4.55 -1.59
C GLY A 167 -2.36 -6.05 -1.88
N GLY A 168 -3.20 -6.75 -1.09
CA GLY A 168 -3.51 -8.16 -1.27
C GLY A 168 -3.52 -8.95 0.03
N ALA A 169 -3.95 -8.33 1.14
CA ALA A 169 -4.12 -8.96 2.45
C ALA A 169 -2.88 -9.77 2.91
N TRP A 170 -1.68 -9.38 2.51
CA TRP A 170 -0.39 -10.06 2.79
C TRP A 170 -0.30 -11.50 2.27
N VAL A 171 -1.31 -12.00 1.54
CA VAL A 171 -1.34 -13.32 0.90
C VAL A 171 -1.18 -13.22 -0.62
N HIS A 172 -1.24 -12.01 -1.13
CA HIS A 172 -0.89 -11.60 -2.48
C HIS A 172 -0.12 -10.29 -2.40
N GLY A 173 0.81 -10.07 -3.32
CA GLY A 173 1.64 -8.86 -3.32
C GLY A 173 2.36 -8.75 -4.66
N SER A 174 1.59 -8.44 -5.73
CA SER A 174 2.12 -8.35 -7.08
C SER A 174 2.23 -6.92 -7.54
N ARG A 175 3.36 -6.57 -8.14
CA ARG A 175 3.65 -5.30 -8.81
C ARG A 175 2.74 -5.02 -10.01
N ILE A 176 1.89 -6.00 -10.39
CA ILE A 176 1.02 -5.94 -11.57
C ILE A 176 -0.36 -5.41 -11.16
N LEU A 177 -0.95 -4.56 -11.99
CA LEU A 177 -2.30 -3.99 -11.96
C LEU A 177 -2.53 -2.85 -10.96
N GLN A 178 -1.97 -2.91 -9.75
CA GLN A 178 -2.26 -1.90 -8.72
C GLN A 178 -1.38 -0.66 -8.86
N GLY A 179 -1.92 0.51 -8.49
CA GLY A 179 -1.20 1.79 -8.50
C GLY A 179 -0.83 2.32 -9.89
N TYR A 180 -1.30 1.72 -10.97
CA TYR A 180 -0.90 2.09 -12.33
C TYR A 180 -1.28 3.53 -12.68
N ALA A 181 -2.45 3.99 -12.30
CA ALA A 181 -2.87 5.38 -12.50
C ALA A 181 -1.97 6.35 -11.76
N LEU A 182 -1.65 6.06 -10.49
CA LEU A 182 -0.74 6.87 -9.68
C LEU A 182 0.67 6.91 -10.26
N MET A 183 1.24 5.74 -10.58
CA MET A 183 2.60 5.67 -11.12
C MET A 183 2.73 6.30 -12.50
N SER A 184 1.70 6.16 -13.35
CA SER A 184 1.64 6.85 -14.65
C SER A 184 1.62 8.36 -14.48
N HIS A 185 0.77 8.87 -13.57
CA HIS A 185 0.68 10.29 -13.27
C HIS A 185 2.00 10.85 -12.72
N LEU A 186 2.62 10.19 -11.75
CA LEU A 186 3.91 10.61 -11.20
C LEU A 186 5.03 10.56 -12.25
N ALA A 187 5.05 9.52 -13.09
CA ALA A 187 6.02 9.43 -14.19
C ALA A 187 5.86 10.62 -15.16
N GLU A 188 4.64 11.04 -15.47
CA GLU A 188 4.38 12.24 -16.28
C GLU A 188 4.83 13.53 -15.61
N MET A 189 4.86 13.55 -14.27
CA MET A 189 5.42 14.64 -13.47
C MET A 189 6.96 14.57 -13.35
N GLY A 190 7.61 13.61 -14.01
CA GLY A 190 9.07 13.47 -14.00
C GLY A 190 9.63 12.56 -12.91
N TRP A 191 8.79 11.79 -12.19
CA TRP A 191 9.22 10.86 -11.15
C TRP A 191 9.71 9.52 -11.71
N VAL A 192 10.60 8.86 -10.96
CA VAL A 192 10.87 7.43 -11.12
C VAL A 192 10.06 6.66 -10.08
N CYS A 193 9.15 5.77 -10.54
CA CYS A 193 8.35 4.93 -9.66
C CYS A 193 8.78 3.47 -9.78
N LEU A 194 8.79 2.76 -8.65
CA LEU A 194 9.20 1.37 -8.53
C LEU A 194 8.05 0.55 -7.95
N SER A 195 7.35 -0.25 -8.75
CA SER A 195 6.33 -1.17 -8.25
C SER A 195 6.97 -2.50 -7.89
N ILE A 196 6.78 -3.00 -6.67
CA ILE A 196 7.49 -4.18 -6.16
C ILE A 196 6.59 -5.39 -5.99
N ASP A 197 7.16 -6.60 -6.20
CA ASP A 197 6.64 -7.83 -5.58
C ASP A 197 7.27 -7.98 -4.20
N TYR A 198 6.58 -8.62 -3.27
CA TYR A 198 7.12 -8.99 -1.97
C TYR A 198 6.65 -10.38 -1.55
N ARG A 199 7.40 -11.05 -0.67
CA ARG A 199 7.04 -12.36 -0.13
C ARG A 199 5.69 -12.31 0.60
N VAL A 200 4.88 -13.35 0.46
CA VAL A 200 3.50 -13.39 0.97
C VAL A 200 3.24 -14.63 1.83
N ALA A 201 2.27 -14.50 2.74
CA ALA A 201 1.76 -15.60 3.55
C ALA A 201 0.91 -16.57 2.69
N PRO A 202 0.73 -17.81 3.13
CA PRO A 202 1.25 -18.42 4.34
C PRO A 202 2.68 -18.97 4.21
N HIS A 203 3.28 -18.94 3.01
CA HIS A 203 4.62 -19.48 2.78
C HIS A 203 5.71 -18.65 3.48
N HIS A 204 5.53 -17.34 3.45
CA HIS A 204 6.40 -16.39 4.12
C HIS A 204 5.56 -15.52 5.04
N ARG A 205 5.66 -15.80 6.33
CA ARG A 205 4.90 -15.09 7.37
C ARG A 205 5.57 -13.78 7.78
N TRP A 206 4.86 -12.98 8.54
CA TRP A 206 5.41 -11.80 9.20
C TRP A 206 6.72 -12.12 9.94
N PRO A 207 7.79 -11.31 9.81
CA PRO A 207 7.86 -10.00 9.15
C PRO A 207 8.37 -10.00 7.69
N ALA A 208 8.41 -11.15 6.98
CA ALA A 208 9.02 -11.28 5.66
C ALA A 208 8.51 -10.23 4.63
N HIS A 209 7.24 -9.86 4.69
CA HIS A 209 6.63 -8.82 3.84
C HIS A 209 7.34 -7.47 4.02
N LEU A 210 7.48 -7.02 5.27
CA LEU A 210 8.14 -5.75 5.60
C LEU A 210 9.64 -5.80 5.28
N THR A 211 10.29 -6.92 5.53
CA THR A 211 11.69 -7.12 5.18
C THR A 211 11.93 -6.90 3.68
N ASP A 212 11.04 -7.40 2.82
CA ASP A 212 11.16 -7.21 1.38
C ASP A 212 10.91 -5.76 0.97
N VAL A 213 9.95 -5.06 1.57
CA VAL A 213 9.77 -3.62 1.35
C VAL A 213 11.02 -2.84 1.75
N LYS A 214 11.61 -3.13 2.90
CA LYS A 214 12.87 -2.51 3.34
C LYS A 214 14.04 -2.86 2.39
N THR A 215 14.11 -4.08 1.89
CA THR A 215 15.09 -4.48 0.88
C THR A 215 14.94 -3.65 -0.40
N ALA A 216 13.71 -3.40 -0.85
CA ALA A 216 13.46 -2.56 -2.03
C ALA A 216 13.86 -1.09 -1.80
N ILE A 217 13.62 -0.56 -0.59
CA ILE A 217 14.07 0.79 -0.21
C ILE A 217 15.59 0.88 -0.22
N ALA A 218 16.29 -0.05 0.44
CA ALA A 218 17.75 -0.09 0.45
C ALA A 218 18.33 -0.26 -0.97
N TRP A 219 17.68 -1.09 -1.79
CA TRP A 219 18.07 -1.23 -3.20
C TRP A 219 17.90 0.07 -3.98
N ALA A 220 16.80 0.80 -3.78
CA ALA A 220 16.57 2.09 -4.44
C ALA A 220 17.64 3.11 -4.03
N ARG A 221 17.93 3.23 -2.71
CA ARG A 221 19.02 4.06 -2.19
C ARG A 221 20.40 3.74 -2.80
N ALA A 222 20.62 2.46 -3.17
CA ALA A 222 21.89 2.02 -3.74
C ALA A 222 21.96 2.05 -5.27
N ASN A 223 20.83 2.00 -6.01
CA ASN A 223 20.84 1.64 -7.43
C ASN A 223 19.94 2.49 -8.34
N VAL A 224 19.03 3.30 -7.81
CA VAL A 224 17.99 3.97 -8.62
C VAL A 224 18.54 5.01 -9.61
N ASP A 225 19.74 5.50 -9.38
CA ASP A 225 20.50 6.36 -10.31
C ASP A 225 20.70 5.74 -11.70
N LYS A 226 20.80 4.40 -11.78
CA LYS A 226 20.85 3.65 -13.06
C LYS A 226 19.60 3.87 -13.91
N PHE A 227 18.52 4.35 -13.30
CA PHE A 227 17.26 4.66 -13.96
C PHE A 227 16.94 6.16 -13.96
N GLY A 228 17.90 6.99 -13.52
CA GLY A 228 17.79 8.45 -13.46
C GLY A 228 17.08 8.96 -12.18
N GLY A 229 16.90 8.10 -11.18
CA GLY A 229 16.32 8.49 -9.89
C GLY A 229 17.34 9.06 -8.92
N ASP A 230 16.88 9.92 -8.03
CA ASP A 230 17.64 10.49 -6.93
C ASP A 230 17.72 9.52 -5.76
N ARG A 231 18.92 9.01 -5.47
CA ARG A 231 19.19 8.18 -4.28
C ARG A 231 18.94 8.95 -2.97
N GLY A 232 19.08 10.26 -2.99
CA GLY A 232 18.88 11.14 -1.86
C GLY A 232 17.41 11.33 -1.48
N PHE A 233 16.47 11.11 -2.39
CA PHE A 233 15.04 11.31 -2.13
C PHE A 233 14.20 10.11 -2.56
N VAL A 234 13.83 9.28 -1.58
CA VAL A 234 13.03 8.05 -1.78
C VAL A 234 11.80 8.08 -0.89
N THR A 235 10.63 7.97 -1.50
CA THR A 235 9.34 7.92 -0.82
C THR A 235 8.70 6.53 -0.96
N VAL A 236 7.73 6.21 -0.10
CA VAL A 236 7.00 4.95 -0.17
C VAL A 236 5.49 5.21 -0.17
N ALA A 237 4.79 4.58 -1.10
CA ALA A 237 3.33 4.61 -1.19
C ALA A 237 2.79 3.18 -1.22
N GLY A 238 1.59 2.95 -0.70
CA GLY A 238 0.99 1.62 -0.82
C GLY A 238 -0.49 1.62 -0.55
N THR A 239 -1.15 0.56 -1.04
CA THR A 239 -2.60 0.35 -0.96
C THR A 239 -2.94 -0.82 -0.06
N SER A 240 -3.98 -0.73 0.78
CA SER A 240 -4.46 -1.83 1.62
C SER A 240 -3.35 -2.44 2.50
N ALA A 241 -3.02 -3.73 2.32
CA ALA A 241 -1.87 -4.37 2.95
C ALA A 241 -0.55 -3.66 2.64
N GLY A 242 -0.40 -3.13 1.42
CA GLY A 242 0.75 -2.30 1.03
C GLY A 242 0.78 -0.95 1.75
N GLY A 243 -0.38 -0.35 2.02
CA GLY A 243 -0.50 0.88 2.83
C GLY A 243 -0.06 0.66 4.28
N HIS A 244 -0.38 -0.49 4.85
CA HIS A 244 0.15 -0.95 6.13
C HIS A 244 1.68 -1.09 6.10
N LEU A 245 2.22 -1.80 5.10
CA LEU A 245 3.66 -2.03 4.96
C LEU A 245 4.44 -0.74 4.71
N ALA A 246 3.89 0.17 3.89
CA ALA A 246 4.46 1.49 3.64
C ALA A 246 4.53 2.33 4.94
N ALA A 247 3.44 2.33 5.73
CA ALA A 247 3.41 3.03 7.01
C ALA A 247 4.45 2.46 7.98
N LEU A 248 4.55 1.13 8.10
CA LEU A 248 5.57 0.52 8.95
C LEU A 248 7.00 0.79 8.46
N ALA A 249 7.25 0.73 7.15
CA ALA A 249 8.57 1.05 6.62
C ALA A 249 9.02 2.46 7.03
N GLY A 250 8.12 3.46 6.95
CA GLY A 250 8.40 4.82 7.39
C GLY A 250 8.52 5.00 8.90
N LEU A 251 7.83 4.18 9.69
CA LEU A 251 7.87 4.23 11.16
C LEU A 251 8.96 3.36 11.80
N THR A 252 9.70 2.62 11.00
CA THR A 252 10.76 1.71 11.45
C THR A 252 12.03 1.87 10.63
N ILE A 253 12.34 3.13 10.24
CA ILE A 253 13.54 3.47 9.47
C ILE A 253 14.77 2.93 10.20
N ASN A 254 15.62 2.20 9.47
CA ASN A 254 16.87 1.63 9.97
C ASN A 254 16.74 0.79 11.26
N ASP A 255 15.54 0.25 11.53
CA ASP A 255 15.29 -0.63 12.68
C ASP A 255 15.99 -2.00 12.46
N PRO A 256 17.03 -2.35 13.25
CA PRO A 256 17.83 -3.55 13.00
C PRO A 256 17.05 -4.85 13.19
N GLU A 257 16.00 -4.85 14.02
CA GLU A 257 15.17 -6.04 14.26
C GLU A 257 14.34 -6.40 13.01
N LEU A 258 13.95 -5.38 12.24
CA LEU A 258 13.09 -5.51 11.06
C LEU A 258 13.86 -5.50 9.72
N GLN A 259 15.19 -5.46 9.77
CA GLN A 259 16.06 -5.51 8.59
C GLN A 259 17.25 -6.47 8.74
N SER A 260 17.13 -7.45 9.62
CA SER A 260 18.20 -8.42 9.91
C SER A 260 18.59 -9.30 8.71
N GLU A 261 17.75 -9.42 7.68
CA GLU A 261 18.07 -10.11 6.42
C GLU A 261 18.81 -9.20 5.41
N LEU A 262 18.92 -7.90 5.66
CA LEU A 262 19.61 -6.96 4.78
C LEU A 262 21.12 -6.92 5.12
N PRO A 263 21.96 -6.54 4.13
CA PRO A 263 23.37 -6.27 4.43
C PRO A 263 23.55 -5.23 5.54
N GLU A 264 24.59 -5.38 6.34
CA GLU A 264 24.93 -4.41 7.38
C GLU A 264 25.12 -3.01 6.77
N GLY A 265 24.60 -1.98 7.45
CA GLY A 265 24.67 -0.60 6.96
C GLY A 265 23.65 -0.25 5.85
N SER A 266 22.72 -1.16 5.52
CA SER A 266 21.65 -0.86 4.55
C SER A 266 20.80 0.31 5.03
N ASP A 267 20.66 1.34 4.19
CA ASP A 267 19.79 2.49 4.45
C ASP A 267 18.35 2.19 4.00
N THR A 268 17.43 2.10 4.96
CA THR A 268 16.00 1.91 4.72
C THR A 268 15.19 3.17 5.04
N SER A 269 15.83 4.34 5.05
CA SER A 269 15.16 5.61 5.27
C SER A 269 14.23 5.97 4.11
N VAL A 270 13.13 6.66 4.44
CA VAL A 270 12.20 7.22 3.46
C VAL A 270 11.87 8.66 3.82
N ASP A 271 11.68 9.48 2.79
CA ASP A 271 11.48 10.93 2.90
C ASP A 271 10.01 11.33 3.06
N ALA A 272 9.08 10.48 2.65
CA ALA A 272 7.65 10.60 2.89
C ALA A 272 6.94 9.26 2.73
N VAL A 273 5.74 9.16 3.30
CA VAL A 273 4.87 7.97 3.24
C VAL A 273 3.50 8.37 2.74
N VAL A 274 2.94 7.57 1.82
CA VAL A 274 1.54 7.66 1.40
C VAL A 274 0.83 6.34 1.70
N GLY A 275 -0.10 6.37 2.64
CA GLY A 275 -0.92 5.21 3.00
C GLY A 275 -2.33 5.34 2.44
N ILE A 276 -2.71 4.46 1.50
CA ILE A 276 -4.01 4.47 0.83
C ILE A 276 -4.84 3.30 1.38
N TYR A 277 -5.94 3.61 2.06
CA TYR A 277 -6.85 2.66 2.73
C TYR A 277 -6.12 1.51 3.43
N GLY A 278 -5.03 1.83 4.15
CA GLY A 278 -4.23 0.87 4.90
C GLY A 278 -4.89 0.45 6.21
N ARG A 279 -4.46 -0.69 6.73
CA ARG A 279 -4.80 -1.11 8.09
C ARG A 279 -3.68 -0.73 9.05
N TYR A 280 -3.99 0.07 10.06
CA TYR A 280 -2.97 0.69 10.89
C TYR A 280 -2.92 0.16 12.34
N ASP A 281 -3.87 -0.70 12.72
CA ASP A 281 -3.91 -1.32 14.04
C ASP A 281 -4.12 -2.85 13.91
N TRP A 282 -3.12 -3.62 14.35
CA TRP A 282 -3.12 -5.07 14.40
C TRP A 282 -3.37 -5.61 15.83
N GLU A 283 -3.83 -4.78 16.73
CA GLU A 283 -4.18 -5.18 18.09
C GLU A 283 -5.72 -5.09 18.35
N ASP A 284 -6.44 -4.42 17.45
CA ASP A 284 -7.84 -4.07 17.64
C ASP A 284 -8.81 -5.22 17.37
N ARG A 285 -9.49 -5.68 18.42
CA ARG A 285 -10.57 -6.70 18.41
C ARG A 285 -11.91 -6.14 18.85
N SER A 286 -12.09 -4.82 18.87
CA SER A 286 -13.24 -4.14 19.48
C SER A 286 -14.58 -4.42 18.82
N THR A 287 -14.61 -4.94 17.59
CA THR A 287 -15.84 -5.40 16.92
C THR A 287 -15.70 -6.85 16.43
N VAL A 288 -16.81 -7.49 16.10
CA VAL A 288 -16.84 -8.87 15.57
C VAL A 288 -16.01 -8.97 14.28
N GLU A 289 -16.13 -7.99 13.38
CA GLU A 289 -15.41 -7.94 12.13
C GLU A 289 -13.90 -7.79 12.36
N ARG A 290 -13.51 -6.92 13.30
CA ARG A 290 -12.11 -6.71 13.68
C ARG A 290 -11.52 -7.97 14.34
N ALA A 291 -12.29 -8.63 15.21
CA ALA A 291 -11.87 -9.89 15.82
C ALA A 291 -11.66 -10.99 14.76
N ARG A 292 -12.58 -11.14 13.80
CA ARG A 292 -12.43 -12.10 12.68
C ARG A 292 -11.21 -11.80 11.83
N PHE A 293 -10.95 -10.51 11.59
CA PHE A 293 -9.74 -10.13 10.85
C PHE A 293 -8.46 -10.48 11.65
N MET A 294 -8.45 -10.26 12.96
CA MET A 294 -7.32 -10.66 13.81
C MET A 294 -7.13 -12.18 13.79
N ASP A 295 -8.20 -12.98 13.76
CA ASP A 295 -8.11 -14.42 13.61
C ASP A 295 -7.48 -14.83 12.27
N PHE A 296 -7.76 -14.10 11.19
CA PHE A 296 -7.09 -14.28 9.91
C PHE A 296 -5.58 -13.97 10.01
N LEU A 297 -5.20 -12.85 10.63
CA LEU A 297 -3.81 -12.50 10.83
C LEU A 297 -3.07 -13.58 11.63
N GLU A 298 -3.64 -14.04 12.74
CA GLU A 298 -3.07 -15.08 13.58
C GLU A 298 -2.79 -16.38 12.82
N ARG A 299 -3.76 -16.82 12.04
CA ARG A 299 -3.70 -18.14 11.37
C ARG A 299 -2.83 -18.10 10.12
N ILE A 300 -2.96 -17.08 9.31
CA ILE A 300 -2.40 -17.03 7.96
C ILE A 300 -1.14 -16.18 7.90
N VAL A 301 -1.22 -14.93 8.34
CA VAL A 301 -0.16 -13.94 8.10
C VAL A 301 0.96 -14.05 9.12
N VAL A 302 0.63 -14.17 10.40
CA VAL A 302 1.61 -14.22 11.50
C VAL A 302 1.94 -15.66 11.90
N GLY A 303 0.93 -16.51 12.01
CA GLY A 303 1.09 -17.90 12.46
C GLY A 303 1.29 -18.04 13.97
N ARG A 304 0.96 -17.00 14.72
CA ARG A 304 0.98 -16.93 16.18
C ARG A 304 -0.29 -16.27 16.68
N LYS A 305 -0.68 -16.56 17.92
CA LYS A 305 -1.83 -15.93 18.55
C LYS A 305 -1.42 -14.65 19.25
N GLN A 306 -2.29 -13.64 19.20
CA GLN A 306 -2.06 -12.35 19.86
C GLN A 306 -1.99 -12.47 21.38
N ASP A 307 -2.83 -13.31 21.99
CA ASP A 307 -2.86 -13.52 23.44
C ASP A 307 -1.57 -14.10 24.02
N THR A 308 -0.83 -14.89 23.22
CA THR A 308 0.44 -15.50 23.63
C THR A 308 1.69 -14.77 23.09
N HIS A 309 1.54 -13.92 22.08
CA HIS A 309 2.60 -13.16 21.44
C HIS A 309 2.14 -11.73 21.11
N PRO A 310 1.67 -10.95 22.09
CA PRO A 310 1.16 -9.60 21.84
C PRO A 310 2.23 -8.66 21.26
N GLU A 311 3.50 -8.88 21.60
CA GLU A 311 4.65 -8.10 21.10
C GLU A 311 4.78 -8.14 19.58
N VAL A 312 4.45 -9.29 18.94
CA VAL A 312 4.51 -9.45 17.48
C VAL A 312 3.46 -8.58 16.80
N PHE A 313 2.24 -8.56 17.32
CA PHE A 313 1.14 -7.77 16.78
C PHE A 313 1.34 -6.28 17.01
N ARG A 314 1.89 -5.92 18.18
CA ARG A 314 2.28 -4.55 18.48
C ARG A 314 3.40 -4.05 17.59
N ALA A 315 4.43 -4.87 17.33
CA ALA A 315 5.51 -4.55 16.40
C ALA A 315 5.02 -4.38 14.95
N ALA A 316 3.97 -5.13 14.58
CA ALA A 316 3.31 -5.07 13.29
C ALA A 316 2.21 -4.00 13.19
N SER A 317 1.96 -3.23 14.23
CA SER A 317 0.88 -2.23 14.30
C SER A 317 1.44 -0.82 14.05
N PRO A 318 1.21 -0.18 12.88
CA PRO A 318 1.72 1.16 12.59
C PRO A 318 1.37 2.19 13.68
N ILE A 319 0.15 2.16 14.21
CA ILE A 319 -0.28 3.10 15.26
C ILE A 319 0.57 2.97 16.55
N ALA A 320 1.04 1.77 16.88
CA ALA A 320 1.90 1.51 18.03
C ALA A 320 3.36 1.94 17.79
N ARG A 321 3.76 2.14 16.54
CA ARG A 321 5.12 2.54 16.12
C ARG A 321 5.27 4.04 15.85
N VAL A 322 4.20 4.83 16.04
CA VAL A 322 4.26 6.28 15.86
C VAL A 322 5.21 6.93 16.85
N HIS A 323 6.16 7.71 16.33
CA HIS A 323 7.16 8.45 17.10
C HIS A 323 7.33 9.89 16.59
N ARG A 324 8.02 10.73 17.37
CA ARG A 324 8.15 12.17 17.09
C ARG A 324 8.87 12.50 15.78
N ASP A 325 9.80 11.64 15.38
CA ASP A 325 10.67 11.84 14.20
C ASP A 325 10.18 11.00 13.01
N ALA A 326 8.89 10.59 13.00
CA ALA A 326 8.25 9.97 11.86
C ALA A 326 8.33 10.90 10.63
N PRO A 327 8.53 10.37 9.40
CA PRO A 327 8.56 11.18 8.19
C PRO A 327 7.19 11.84 7.92
N PRO A 328 7.11 12.78 6.96
CA PRO A 328 5.83 13.29 6.46
C PRO A 328 4.89 12.17 6.00
N PHE A 329 3.62 12.26 6.37
CA PHE A 329 2.58 11.29 6.01
C PHE A 329 1.43 11.94 5.24
N LEU A 330 0.99 11.29 4.17
CA LEU A 330 -0.32 11.47 3.56
C LEU A 330 -1.12 10.19 3.72
N VAL A 331 -2.25 10.25 4.41
CA VAL A 331 -3.18 9.12 4.58
C VAL A 331 -4.44 9.40 3.79
N ILE A 332 -4.91 8.42 3.01
CA ILE A 332 -6.12 8.52 2.19
C ILE A 332 -7.03 7.34 2.51
N HIS A 333 -8.32 7.59 2.79
CA HIS A 333 -9.27 6.53 3.09
C HIS A 333 -10.69 6.90 2.69
N GLY A 334 -11.45 5.91 2.23
CA GLY A 334 -12.84 6.10 1.87
C GLY A 334 -13.80 5.78 3.01
N THR A 335 -14.85 6.59 3.20
CA THR A 335 -15.85 6.32 4.25
C THR A 335 -16.74 5.11 3.97
N GLY A 336 -16.85 4.70 2.69
CA GLY A 336 -17.57 3.51 2.24
C GLY A 336 -16.74 2.23 2.21
N ASP A 337 -15.52 2.24 2.77
CA ASP A 337 -14.66 1.05 2.81
C ASP A 337 -15.22 -0.01 3.76
N SER A 338 -15.74 -1.10 3.16
CA SER A 338 -16.31 -2.23 3.88
C SER A 338 -15.27 -3.30 4.28
N VAL A 339 -14.03 -3.21 3.77
CA VAL A 339 -12.94 -4.14 4.08
C VAL A 339 -12.12 -3.66 5.26
N ILE A 340 -11.72 -2.39 5.23
CA ILE A 340 -10.97 -1.73 6.32
C ILE A 340 -11.75 -0.50 6.76
N PRO A 341 -12.37 -0.53 7.95
CA PRO A 341 -13.16 0.61 8.42
C PRO A 341 -12.33 1.91 8.47
N VAL A 342 -12.90 3.01 8.01
CA VAL A 342 -12.27 4.35 7.98
C VAL A 342 -11.74 4.79 9.35
N ALA A 343 -12.33 4.28 10.42
CA ALA A 343 -11.88 4.52 11.82
C ALA A 343 -10.41 4.14 12.03
N GLN A 344 -9.88 3.15 11.30
CA GLN A 344 -8.45 2.77 11.34
C GLN A 344 -7.55 3.94 10.89
N ALA A 345 -7.91 4.60 9.80
CA ALA A 345 -7.18 5.76 9.30
C ALA A 345 -7.32 6.97 10.23
N ARG A 346 -8.54 7.24 10.73
CA ARG A 346 -8.80 8.35 11.66
C ARG A 346 -7.96 8.25 12.92
N SER A 347 -7.98 7.09 13.59
CA SER A 347 -7.18 6.86 14.81
C SER A 347 -5.68 6.95 14.54
N PHE A 348 -5.21 6.44 13.41
CA PHE A 348 -3.80 6.53 13.03
C PHE A 348 -3.35 7.97 12.76
N VAL A 349 -4.14 8.73 12.01
CA VAL A 349 -3.87 10.15 11.73
C VAL A 349 -3.89 10.99 12.99
N GLU A 350 -4.87 10.77 13.87
CA GLU A 350 -4.93 11.43 15.18
C GLU A 350 -3.65 11.16 15.99
N ARG A 351 -3.22 9.90 16.04
CA ARG A 351 -1.99 9.52 16.74
C ARG A 351 -0.74 10.15 16.11
N LEU A 352 -0.64 10.16 14.78
CA LEU A 352 0.46 10.82 14.07
C LEU A 352 0.51 12.31 14.39
N ARG A 353 -0.62 13.03 14.30
CA ARG A 353 -0.71 14.47 14.59
C ARG A 353 -0.37 14.82 16.03
N ALA A 354 -0.71 13.93 16.97
CA ALA A 354 -0.42 14.12 18.39
C ALA A 354 1.08 13.94 18.73
N VAL A 355 1.82 13.17 17.95
CA VAL A 355 3.18 12.74 18.32
C VAL A 355 4.26 13.20 17.34
N SER A 356 4.01 13.13 16.03
CA SER A 356 4.98 13.48 15.00
C SER A 356 5.18 14.98 14.90
N ARG A 357 6.43 15.37 14.58
CA ARG A 357 6.78 16.76 14.25
C ARG A 357 6.63 17.08 12.77
N SER A 358 6.51 16.03 11.95
CA SER A 358 6.39 16.16 10.51
C SER A 358 4.95 16.46 10.09
N VAL A 359 4.81 16.91 8.84
CA VAL A 359 3.51 17.17 8.22
C VAL A 359 2.68 15.88 8.13
N VAL A 360 1.41 15.96 8.54
CA VAL A 360 0.43 14.86 8.45
C VAL A 360 -0.83 15.36 7.76
N SER A 361 -0.98 15.01 6.48
CA SER A 361 -2.18 15.27 5.69
C SER A 361 -3.12 14.06 5.68
N TYR A 362 -4.42 14.33 5.67
CA TYR A 362 -5.44 13.29 5.61
C TYR A 362 -6.53 13.66 4.62
N ILE A 363 -6.77 12.77 3.66
CA ILE A 363 -7.85 12.87 2.68
C ILE A 363 -8.88 11.80 3.00
N GLU A 364 -10.05 12.21 3.48
CA GLU A 364 -11.18 11.32 3.70
C GLU A 364 -12.19 11.48 2.57
N LEU A 365 -12.40 10.41 1.81
CA LEU A 365 -13.23 10.43 0.61
C LEU A 365 -14.64 9.90 0.92
N PRO A 366 -15.69 10.75 0.91
CA PRO A 366 -17.06 10.32 1.14
C PRO A 366 -17.49 9.23 0.17
N GLY A 367 -18.11 8.16 0.66
CA GLY A 367 -18.65 7.07 -0.15
C GLY A 367 -17.64 6.21 -0.93
N ALA A 368 -16.33 6.54 -0.92
CA ALA A 368 -15.32 5.74 -1.60
C ALA A 368 -15.17 4.38 -0.91
N GLY A 369 -15.20 3.30 -1.70
CA GLY A 369 -15.01 1.93 -1.24
C GLY A 369 -13.54 1.51 -1.21
N HIS A 370 -13.29 0.26 -0.77
CA HIS A 370 -11.96 -0.33 -0.88
C HIS A 370 -11.53 -0.47 -2.34
N ALA A 371 -10.24 -0.25 -2.64
CA ALA A 371 -9.70 -0.28 -3.99
C ALA A 371 -10.33 0.74 -4.97
N PHE A 372 -10.81 1.89 -4.47
CA PHE A 372 -11.40 2.95 -5.31
C PHE A 372 -10.45 3.43 -6.42
N ASP A 373 -9.14 3.42 -6.17
CA ASP A 373 -8.10 3.79 -7.12
C ASP A 373 -8.02 2.89 -8.37
N MET A 374 -8.65 1.73 -8.32
CA MET A 374 -8.75 0.79 -9.44
C MET A 374 -10.14 0.78 -10.09
N THR A 375 -11.18 1.06 -9.30
CA THR A 375 -12.58 0.85 -9.68
C THR A 375 -13.38 2.14 -9.88
N ASP A 376 -12.91 3.28 -9.39
CA ASP A 376 -13.61 4.55 -9.41
C ASP A 376 -12.80 5.65 -10.13
N GLY A 377 -13.04 5.79 -11.44
CA GLY A 377 -12.32 6.76 -12.28
C GLY A 377 -12.54 8.21 -11.85
N ALA A 378 -13.72 8.53 -11.32
CA ALA A 378 -14.02 9.88 -10.87
C ALA A 378 -13.15 10.36 -9.71
N ARG A 379 -12.72 9.44 -8.86
CA ARG A 379 -11.87 9.75 -7.69
C ARG A 379 -10.38 9.60 -7.97
N THR A 380 -10.00 8.70 -8.86
CA THR A 380 -8.59 8.29 -9.04
C THR A 380 -7.71 9.41 -9.54
N GLY A 381 -8.15 10.17 -10.53
CA GLY A 381 -7.37 11.28 -11.12
C GLY A 381 -7.04 12.35 -10.09
N SER A 382 -8.04 12.85 -9.37
CA SER A 382 -7.85 13.87 -8.34
C SER A 382 -7.01 13.37 -7.16
N THR A 383 -7.17 12.10 -6.78
CA THR A 383 -6.36 11.48 -5.73
C THR A 383 -4.90 11.36 -6.16
N ALA A 384 -4.63 10.90 -7.39
CA ALA A 384 -3.27 10.79 -7.92
C ALA A 384 -2.59 12.16 -8.01
N LYS A 385 -3.30 13.19 -8.51
CA LYS A 385 -2.81 14.58 -8.50
C LYS A 385 -2.49 15.07 -7.09
N GLY A 386 -3.38 14.85 -6.13
CA GLY A 386 -3.16 15.25 -4.73
C GLY A 386 -1.93 14.60 -4.13
N ILE A 387 -1.70 13.32 -4.38
CA ILE A 387 -0.48 12.61 -3.98
C ILE A 387 0.75 13.26 -4.62
N GLY A 388 0.73 13.53 -5.92
CA GLY A 388 1.82 14.16 -6.65
C GLY A 388 2.15 15.55 -6.10
N LEU A 389 1.14 16.38 -5.83
CA LEU A 389 1.32 17.70 -5.23
C LEU A 389 1.95 17.64 -3.83
N PHE A 390 1.46 16.73 -2.98
CA PHE A 390 2.03 16.51 -1.65
C PHE A 390 3.51 16.10 -1.74
N LEU A 391 3.83 15.07 -2.52
CA LEU A 391 5.18 14.55 -2.65
C LEU A 391 6.14 15.57 -3.26
N ASN A 392 5.72 16.33 -4.28
CA ASN A 392 6.50 17.41 -4.86
C ASN A 392 6.79 18.55 -3.84
N GLN A 393 5.82 18.86 -2.97
CA GLN A 393 6.06 19.87 -1.94
C GLN A 393 7.10 19.39 -0.92
N ILE A 394 7.05 18.12 -0.50
CA ILE A 394 8.05 17.55 0.41
C ILE A 394 9.44 17.55 -0.25
N HIS A 395 9.52 17.18 -1.53
CA HIS A 395 10.78 17.21 -2.30
C HIS A 395 11.37 18.61 -2.36
N ARG A 396 10.56 19.62 -2.72
CA ARG A 396 10.99 21.03 -2.74
C ARG A 396 11.49 21.54 -1.39
N ASN A 397 10.77 21.21 -0.31
CA ASN A 397 11.16 21.64 1.03
C ASN A 397 12.52 21.07 1.42
N ARG A 398 12.80 19.81 1.07
CA ARG A 398 14.10 19.18 1.34
C ARG A 398 15.25 19.85 0.55
N THR A 399 15.04 20.13 -0.72
CA THR A 399 16.03 20.80 -1.57
C THR A 399 16.39 22.19 -1.03
N LEU A 400 15.39 22.92 -0.52
CA LEU A 400 15.60 24.26 0.08
C LEU A 400 16.38 24.19 1.41
N VAL A 401 16.20 23.16 2.21
CA VAL A 401 16.96 22.96 3.46
C VAL A 401 18.41 22.59 3.14
N GLY A 402 18.63 21.64 2.23
CA GLY A 402 19.97 21.26 1.81
C GLY A 402 20.77 22.40 1.18
N ALA A 403 20.12 23.30 0.43
CA ALA A 403 20.78 24.50 -0.13
C ALA A 403 21.20 25.51 0.94
N LYS A 404 20.52 25.56 2.10
CA LYS A 404 20.87 26.46 3.21
C LYS A 404 22.00 25.92 4.10
N GLU A 405 22.25 24.63 4.11
CA GLU A 405 23.34 24.01 4.88
C GLU A 405 24.69 24.04 4.13
N VAL A 406 24.70 24.41 2.85
CA VAL A 406 25.90 24.49 1.99
C VAL A 406 26.45 25.94 1.90
N ILE A 407 25.72 26.93 2.42
CA ILE A 407 26.14 28.35 2.52
C ILE A 407 26.59 28.65 3.93
#